data_b97658a6d319f42f33a26ea7f29e64d3
#
_entry.id   b97658a6d319f42f33a26ea7f29e64d3
#
_cell.length_a   1.000
_cell.length_b   1.000
_cell.length_c   1.000
_cell.angle_alpha   90.00
_cell.angle_beta   90.00
_cell.angle_gamma   90.00
#
_symmetry.space_group_name_H-M   'P 1'
#
loop_
_entity.id
_entity.type
_entity.pdbx_description
1 polymer ?
#
loop_
_entity_poly.entity_id
_entity_poly.type
_entity_poly.pdbx_seq_one_letter_code
_entity_poly.pdbx_strand_id
1 'polypeptide(L)'
;MDDRVLDIVKRVGLEGLYRTPCREIDHNLITAFVERWRPETHTFHLPHDETTITLQDVEVLLGIPIDGEAIVGTTDLKWADECQSMLGIATDKTVLKGQRIQIKKLLEKIDQGLPDDAAEVVVHQYA
;
A
#
# COMPACT_ATOMS: atom_id res chain seq x y z
N MET A 1 7.33 -8.42 13.57
CA MET A 1 7.96 -8.32 12.23
C MET A 1 9.44 -8.62 12.41
N ASP A 2 10.03 -9.36 11.50
CA ASP A 2 11.47 -9.68 11.52
C ASP A 2 12.30 -8.41 11.33
N ASP A 3 13.42 -8.26 12.05
CA ASP A 3 14.25 -7.05 12.02
C ASP A 3 14.85 -6.79 10.65
N ARG A 4 15.17 -7.84 9.88
CA ARG A 4 15.67 -7.74 8.50
C ARG A 4 14.65 -7.10 7.58
N VAL A 5 13.36 -7.43 7.73
CA VAL A 5 12.25 -6.84 6.97
C VAL A 5 12.06 -5.38 7.39
N LEU A 6 12.10 -5.12 8.71
CA LEU A 6 11.95 -3.76 9.25
C LEU A 6 13.06 -2.82 8.75
N ASP A 7 14.28 -3.30 8.62
CA ASP A 7 15.39 -2.51 8.08
C ASP A 7 15.18 -2.11 6.61
N ILE A 8 14.55 -2.98 5.81
CA ILE A 8 14.18 -2.64 4.43
C ILE A 8 13.08 -1.57 4.44
N VAL A 9 12.03 -1.76 5.24
CA VAL A 9 10.91 -0.80 5.39
C VAL A 9 11.42 0.60 5.78
N LYS A 10 12.38 0.65 6.72
CA LYS A 10 13.04 1.92 7.11
C LYS A 10 13.86 2.52 5.97
N ARG A 11 14.64 1.70 5.28
CA ARG A 11 15.51 2.14 4.18
C ARG A 11 14.72 2.75 3.01
N VAL A 12 13.53 2.23 2.73
CA VAL A 12 12.64 2.78 1.70
C VAL A 12 11.73 3.91 2.20
N GLY A 13 11.86 4.32 3.47
CA GLY A 13 11.10 5.43 4.03
C GLY A 13 9.64 5.13 4.40
N LEU A 14 9.26 3.86 4.53
CA LEU A 14 7.88 3.45 4.85
C LEU A 14 7.65 3.16 6.34
N GLU A 15 8.61 3.49 7.22
CA GLU A 15 8.48 3.24 8.66
C GLU A 15 7.27 3.94 9.28
N GLY A 16 6.95 5.16 8.84
CA GLY A 16 5.78 5.90 9.32
C GLY A 16 4.48 5.15 9.01
N LEU A 17 4.35 4.61 7.81
CA LEU A 17 3.19 3.82 7.43
C LEU A 17 3.06 2.54 8.28
N TYR A 18 4.18 1.84 8.52
CA TYR A 18 4.20 0.66 9.37
C TYR A 18 3.77 0.96 10.82
N ARG A 19 4.12 2.15 11.33
CA ARG A 19 3.75 2.58 12.69
C ARG A 19 2.33 3.15 12.80
N THR A 20 1.70 3.45 11.66
CA THR A 20 0.35 4.01 11.65
C THR A 20 -0.66 2.95 12.12
N PRO A 21 -1.41 3.21 13.19
CA PRO A 21 -2.37 2.24 13.70
C PRO A 21 -3.51 2.05 12.71
N CYS A 22 -3.87 0.79 12.44
CA CYS A 22 -5.08 0.48 11.70
C CYS A 22 -6.29 0.93 12.52
N ARG A 23 -7.13 1.79 11.95
CA ARG A 23 -8.37 2.26 12.56
C ARG A 23 -9.56 1.89 11.69
N GLU A 24 -10.70 1.74 12.32
CA GLU A 24 -11.96 1.58 11.58
C GLU A 24 -12.27 2.85 10.79
N ILE A 25 -12.72 2.65 9.56
CA ILE A 25 -13.13 3.75 8.70
C ILE A 25 -14.55 4.18 9.08
N ASP A 26 -14.73 5.48 9.32
CA ASP A 26 -16.07 6.06 9.44
C ASP A 26 -16.70 6.17 8.04
N HIS A 27 -17.53 5.19 7.72
CA HIS A 27 -18.19 5.10 6.42
C HIS A 27 -19.10 6.30 6.14
N ASN A 28 -19.75 6.88 7.16
CA ASN A 28 -20.62 8.04 6.98
C ASN A 28 -19.82 9.28 6.60
N LEU A 29 -18.68 9.49 7.28
CA LEU A 29 -17.77 10.57 6.97
C LEU A 29 -17.20 10.44 5.56
N ILE A 30 -16.73 9.25 5.18
CA ILE A 30 -16.19 9.00 3.83
C ILE A 30 -17.27 9.22 2.77
N THR A 31 -18.50 8.74 2.99
CA THR A 31 -19.61 8.97 2.05
C THR A 31 -19.88 10.46 1.89
N ALA A 32 -19.90 11.22 2.98
CA ALA A 32 -20.10 12.66 2.94
C ALA A 32 -19.01 13.40 2.14
N PHE A 33 -17.75 12.95 2.22
CA PHE A 33 -16.67 13.50 1.40
C PHE A 33 -16.79 13.09 -0.07
N VAL A 34 -17.10 11.82 -0.36
CA VAL A 34 -17.28 11.34 -1.74
C VAL A 34 -18.38 12.11 -2.47
N GLU A 35 -19.50 12.41 -1.82
CA GLU A 35 -20.57 13.22 -2.38
C GLU A 35 -20.15 14.66 -2.71
N ARG A 36 -19.12 15.17 -2.05
CA ARG A 36 -18.60 16.54 -2.23
C ARG A 36 -17.37 16.61 -3.11
N TRP A 37 -16.88 15.48 -3.59
CA TRP A 37 -15.72 15.44 -4.48
C TRP A 37 -16.02 16.03 -5.84
N ARG A 38 -15.12 16.89 -6.31
CA ARG A 38 -15.15 17.48 -7.66
C ARG A 38 -13.91 17.01 -8.44
N PRO A 39 -14.11 16.16 -9.46
CA PRO A 39 -12.99 15.66 -10.27
C PRO A 39 -12.27 16.77 -11.04
N GLU A 40 -12.98 17.85 -11.39
CA GLU A 40 -12.45 18.94 -12.18
C GLU A 40 -11.39 19.75 -11.44
N THR A 41 -11.56 19.92 -10.13
CA THR A 41 -10.65 20.68 -9.27
C THR A 41 -9.80 19.79 -8.36
N HIS A 42 -10.11 18.49 -8.29
CA HIS A 42 -9.52 17.53 -7.34
C HIS A 42 -9.66 17.97 -5.88
N THR A 43 -10.83 18.55 -5.54
CA THR A 43 -11.14 19.06 -4.20
C THR A 43 -12.48 18.57 -3.70
N PHE A 44 -12.68 18.67 -2.39
CA PHE A 44 -13.97 18.50 -1.72
C PHE A 44 -14.61 19.88 -1.52
N HIS A 45 -15.80 20.08 -2.08
CA HIS A 45 -16.57 21.30 -1.92
C HIS A 45 -17.32 21.28 -0.60
N LEU A 46 -16.89 22.09 0.34
CA LEU A 46 -17.56 22.32 1.62
C LEU A 46 -18.41 23.60 1.56
N PRO A 47 -19.36 23.81 2.48
CA PRO A 47 -20.29 24.96 2.42
C PRO A 47 -19.62 26.34 2.38
N HIS A 48 -18.40 26.46 2.88
CA HIS A 48 -17.69 27.72 3.00
C HIS A 48 -16.34 27.75 2.28
N ASP A 49 -15.83 26.59 1.85
CA ASP A 49 -14.49 26.50 1.27
C ASP A 49 -14.30 25.20 0.47
N GLU A 50 -13.19 25.13 -0.24
CA GLU A 50 -12.71 23.92 -0.89
C GLU A 50 -11.50 23.39 -0.16
N THR A 51 -11.42 22.08 0.01
CA THR A 51 -10.28 21.42 0.65
C THR A 51 -9.87 20.17 -0.13
N THR A 52 -8.62 19.78 0.03
CA THR A 52 -8.12 18.50 -0.51
C THR A 52 -7.02 17.96 0.40
N ILE A 53 -6.66 16.71 0.19
CA ILE A 53 -5.50 16.10 0.83
C ILE A 53 -4.27 16.43 -0.02
N THR A 54 -3.31 17.09 0.59
CA THR A 54 -2.04 17.45 -0.08
C THR A 54 -0.96 16.40 0.17
N LEU A 55 0.13 16.43 -0.62
CA LEU A 55 1.29 15.58 -0.35
C LEU A 55 1.92 15.90 1.02
N GLN A 56 1.90 17.17 1.43
CA GLN A 56 2.38 17.59 2.76
C GLN A 56 1.55 16.96 3.88
N ASP A 57 0.23 16.82 3.70
CA ASP A 57 -0.62 16.12 4.67
C ASP A 57 -0.24 14.64 4.76
N VAL A 58 0.04 14.00 3.62
CA VAL A 58 0.50 12.61 3.58
C VAL A 58 1.85 12.44 4.30
N GLU A 59 2.81 13.33 4.05
CA GLU A 59 4.11 13.32 4.72
C GLU A 59 3.96 13.46 6.24
N VAL A 60 3.20 14.47 6.68
CA VAL A 60 3.04 14.78 8.11
C VAL A 60 2.25 13.69 8.84
N LEU A 61 1.17 13.18 8.24
CA LEU A 61 0.27 12.23 8.89
C LEU A 61 0.77 10.80 8.84
N LEU A 62 1.42 10.40 7.75
CA LEU A 62 1.86 9.01 7.52
C LEU A 62 3.38 8.85 7.61
N GLY A 63 4.15 9.94 7.68
CA GLY A 63 5.61 9.90 7.69
C GLY A 63 6.19 9.28 6.42
N ILE A 64 5.53 9.48 5.27
CA ILE A 64 5.98 8.97 3.96
C ILE A 64 6.72 10.09 3.25
N PRO A 65 7.96 9.86 2.75
CA PRO A 65 8.66 10.84 1.94
C PRO A 65 7.86 11.21 0.69
N ILE A 66 7.77 12.50 0.40
CA ILE A 66 7.05 13.02 -0.78
C ILE A 66 8.01 13.50 -1.88
N ASP A 67 9.30 13.42 -1.62
CA ASP A 67 10.35 13.80 -2.55
C ASP A 67 10.67 12.66 -3.53
N GLY A 68 11.06 13.01 -4.74
CA GLY A 68 11.55 12.07 -5.74
C GLY A 68 10.72 12.02 -7.02
N GLU A 69 11.05 11.04 -7.86
CA GLU A 69 10.32 10.82 -9.10
C GLU A 69 8.97 10.14 -8.85
N ALA A 70 7.97 10.50 -9.65
CA ALA A 70 6.66 9.88 -9.56
C ALA A 70 6.74 8.38 -9.88
N ILE A 71 6.20 7.56 -8.97
CA ILE A 71 6.05 6.12 -9.22
C ILE A 71 4.90 5.93 -10.20
N VAL A 72 5.23 5.52 -11.41
CA VAL A 72 4.24 5.21 -12.45
C VAL A 72 4.23 3.72 -12.71
N GLY A 73 3.03 3.16 -12.84
CA GLY A 73 2.82 1.76 -13.16
C GLY A 73 2.28 1.57 -14.58
N THR A 74 2.34 0.33 -15.05
CA THR A 74 1.66 -0.12 -16.27
C THR A 74 0.65 -1.19 -15.94
N THR A 75 -0.41 -1.29 -16.73
CA THR A 75 -1.42 -2.35 -16.62
C THR A 75 -1.14 -3.55 -17.53
N ASP A 76 -0.13 -3.46 -18.38
CA ASP A 76 0.21 -4.47 -19.39
C ASP A 76 1.15 -5.57 -18.86
N LEU A 77 1.12 -5.80 -17.55
CA LEU A 77 1.95 -6.80 -16.88
C LEU A 77 1.25 -8.17 -16.82
N LYS A 78 2.04 -9.22 -16.90
CA LYS A 78 1.59 -10.57 -16.54
C LYS A 78 1.59 -10.72 -15.02
N TRP A 79 0.50 -10.33 -14.42
CA TRP A 79 0.39 -10.23 -12.94
C TRP A 79 0.73 -11.53 -12.21
N ALA A 80 0.55 -12.70 -12.84
CA ALA A 80 0.94 -13.97 -12.25
C ALA A 80 2.46 -14.07 -12.06
N ASP A 81 3.21 -13.68 -13.08
CA ASP A 81 4.68 -13.73 -13.06
C ASP A 81 5.23 -12.67 -12.08
N GLU A 82 4.63 -11.47 -12.07
CA GLU A 82 4.99 -10.40 -11.14
C GLU A 82 4.73 -10.77 -9.68
N CYS A 83 3.58 -11.35 -9.36
CA CYS A 83 3.29 -11.81 -8.01
C CYS A 83 4.25 -12.91 -7.56
N GLN A 84 4.63 -13.81 -8.46
CA GLN A 84 5.60 -14.85 -8.14
C GLN A 84 6.99 -14.27 -7.89
N SER A 85 7.46 -13.33 -8.72
CA SER A 85 8.80 -12.77 -8.61
C SER A 85 8.92 -11.79 -7.44
N MET A 86 7.95 -10.88 -7.28
CA MET A 86 8.02 -9.79 -6.30
C MET A 86 7.49 -10.21 -4.92
N LEU A 87 6.45 -11.04 -4.87
CA LEU A 87 5.82 -11.43 -3.61
C LEU A 87 6.11 -12.88 -3.22
N GLY A 88 6.72 -13.69 -4.11
CA GLY A 88 6.95 -15.11 -3.88
C GLY A 88 5.66 -15.89 -3.66
N ILE A 89 4.55 -15.45 -4.26
CA ILE A 89 3.24 -16.09 -4.12
C ILE A 89 2.91 -16.79 -5.44
N ALA A 90 2.80 -18.12 -5.38
CA ALA A 90 2.30 -18.88 -6.51
C ALA A 90 0.85 -18.49 -6.78
N THR A 91 0.58 -18.01 -7.99
CA THR A 91 -0.73 -17.50 -8.34
C THR A 91 -1.51 -18.52 -9.16
N ASP A 92 -2.66 -18.87 -8.68
CA ASP A 92 -3.69 -19.59 -9.42
C ASP A 92 -4.91 -18.69 -9.65
N LYS A 93 -5.94 -19.23 -10.30
CA LYS A 93 -7.19 -18.51 -10.57
C LYS A 93 -7.97 -18.15 -9.30
N THR A 94 -7.59 -18.70 -8.15
CA THR A 94 -8.22 -18.41 -6.85
C THR A 94 -7.54 -17.23 -6.17
N VAL A 95 -6.25 -17.04 -6.39
CA VAL A 95 -5.43 -15.95 -5.82
C VAL A 95 -5.57 -14.66 -6.62
N LEU A 96 -5.53 -14.79 -7.96
CA LEU A 96 -5.71 -13.67 -8.88
C LEU A 96 -7.08 -13.74 -9.54
N LYS A 97 -7.88 -12.70 -9.35
CA LYS A 97 -9.14 -12.48 -10.06
C LYS A 97 -9.00 -11.23 -10.96
N GLY A 98 -8.62 -11.46 -12.21
CA GLY A 98 -8.24 -10.38 -13.13
C GLY A 98 -6.97 -9.70 -12.63
N GLN A 99 -7.05 -8.39 -12.33
CA GLN A 99 -5.94 -7.58 -11.81
C GLN A 99 -5.99 -7.41 -10.28
N ARG A 100 -6.73 -8.28 -9.56
CA ARG A 100 -6.90 -8.19 -8.11
C ARG A 100 -6.29 -9.40 -7.43
N ILE A 101 -5.42 -9.16 -6.45
CA ILE A 101 -4.90 -10.18 -5.54
C ILE A 101 -5.78 -10.28 -4.29
N GLN A 102 -5.99 -11.47 -3.78
CA GLN A 102 -6.70 -11.67 -2.51
C GLN A 102 -5.78 -11.34 -1.34
N ILE A 103 -6.12 -10.30 -0.56
CA ILE A 103 -5.36 -9.87 0.64
C ILE A 103 -5.17 -11.03 1.62
N LYS A 104 -6.14 -11.93 1.75
CA LYS A 104 -6.03 -13.10 2.62
C LYS A 104 -4.77 -13.94 2.32
N LYS A 105 -4.41 -14.07 1.05
CA LYS A 105 -3.21 -14.82 0.63
C LYS A 105 -1.90 -14.12 1.00
N LEU A 106 -1.90 -12.78 0.98
CA LEU A 106 -0.78 -11.99 1.49
C LEU A 106 -0.63 -12.19 2.99
N LEU A 107 -1.72 -12.13 3.74
CA LEU A 107 -1.71 -12.35 5.19
C LEU A 107 -1.24 -13.77 5.54
N GLU A 108 -1.74 -14.80 4.86
CA GLU A 108 -1.29 -16.19 5.06
C GLU A 108 0.22 -16.34 4.85
N LYS A 109 0.81 -15.63 3.88
CA LYS A 109 2.26 -15.61 3.67
C LYS A 109 2.99 -14.93 4.82
N ILE A 110 2.52 -13.76 5.26
CA ILE A 110 3.12 -13.01 6.37
C ILE A 110 3.06 -13.84 7.66
N ASP A 111 1.96 -14.55 7.91
CA ASP A 111 1.76 -15.38 9.09
C ASP A 111 2.67 -16.62 9.12
N GLN A 112 3.13 -17.10 7.96
CA GLN A 112 4.14 -18.19 7.88
C GLN A 112 5.49 -17.75 8.43
N GLY A 113 5.75 -16.44 8.50
CA GLY A 113 7.01 -15.90 8.97
C GLY A 113 8.15 -16.05 7.95
N LEU A 114 9.23 -15.32 8.19
CA LEU A 114 10.44 -15.36 7.40
C LEU A 114 11.35 -16.48 7.92
N PRO A 115 11.87 -17.39 7.05
CA PRO A 115 12.87 -18.38 7.46
C PRO A 115 14.16 -17.74 8.00
N ASP A 116 14.80 -18.36 8.97
CA ASP A 116 16.03 -17.84 9.58
C ASP A 116 17.19 -17.72 8.58
N ASP A 117 17.25 -18.65 7.62
CA ASP A 117 18.25 -18.74 6.55
C ASP A 117 17.76 -18.13 5.22
N ALA A 118 16.72 -17.29 5.25
CA ALA A 118 16.15 -16.70 4.05
C ALA A 118 17.18 -15.89 3.26
N ALA A 119 17.27 -16.18 1.96
CA ALA A 119 18.06 -15.38 1.03
C ALA A 119 17.52 -13.92 0.95
N GLU A 120 18.37 -12.97 0.59
CA GLU A 120 18.03 -11.55 0.51
C GLU A 120 16.77 -11.28 -0.36
N VAL A 121 16.64 -12.00 -1.48
CA VAL A 121 15.44 -11.90 -2.35
C VAL A 121 14.16 -12.26 -1.59
N VAL A 122 14.20 -13.29 -0.74
CA VAL A 122 13.05 -13.70 0.07
C VAL A 122 12.75 -12.64 1.13
N VAL A 123 13.75 -12.03 1.74
CA VAL A 123 13.56 -10.93 2.70
C VAL A 123 12.85 -9.75 2.05
N HIS A 124 13.24 -9.37 0.82
CA HIS A 124 12.57 -8.31 0.05
C HIS A 124 11.11 -8.65 -0.29
N GLN A 125 10.78 -9.92 -0.51
CA GLN A 125 9.40 -10.34 -0.77
C GLN A 125 8.47 -10.21 0.45
N TYR A 126 9.03 -10.07 1.66
CA TYR A 126 8.29 -9.88 2.91
C TYR A 126 8.24 -8.40 3.34
N ALA A 127 9.10 -7.54 2.78
CA ALA A 127 9.09 -6.10 3.02
C ALA A 127 8.07 -5.38 2.13
#